data_8dbe2cd6479668411553e1fdb8795e2c
#
_entry.id   8dbe2cd6479668411553e1fdb8795e2c
#
_cell.length_a   1.000
_cell.length_b   1.000
_cell.length_c   1.000
_cell.angle_alpha   90.00
_cell.angle_beta   90.00
_cell.angle_gamma   90.00
#
_symmetry.space_group_name_H-M   'P 1'
#
loop_
_entity.id
_entity.type
_entity.pdbx_description
1 polymer ?
#
loop_
_entity_poly.entity_id
_entity_poly.type
_entity_poly.pdbx_seq_one_letter_code
_entity_poly.pdbx_strand_id
1 'polypeptide(L)'
;MKQLKIALTALAAESGISQENWKTVPLKGADLTDVSAVVMTSRDEIPAAYDTIHAFSIPLFILDTGEAASRNMSEISGTLLPIKEKSSWKKRITRAALQYEKDLLPPFFGALMKYTSQKNDEYDSPGHQGGAFFRKHPAGRIFYYYYGPNVFRGDLSSSDVDLGDFLIHEGAALSAQKHAAKVFHADKTYFVLNGTSTSNKIVMNAVLAPGDMVLYDRNNHKSIDLGLVLSGAIPVYMDMETARNACGSIGGIPERCFDEDYIRKLVAEKDPEKAKAERPIRLAVIELGTYDGCMYNARQVIDRIGYLCDYIFFDSAWVGYEQFIPMMKDASPLLLELGPDDPGIFVTQSVHKQQAGFSMTSQIHKKDAHIRGQQRYVPHKRMNNAYMMHASTSPFYQLFAALDMNARIHEGEGGKKLWKDALILGIELRKEIISRCHYFRPFLPDTVGNRKWESADTAQIDADRRFWTFAPKAKWHGFKGYGENQYFLDPMKLMLITPGIDIETGVYQDFGIPAALAAEFLRENKIIPEKSDLNDILFLLTPAETKEKLQRLVDKLV
;
A
#
# COMPACT_ATOMS: atom_id res chain seq x y z
N MET A 1 -3.90 27.58 20.26
CA MET A 1 -3.53 27.25 18.86
C MET A 1 -2.21 26.47 18.90
N LYS A 2 -2.07 25.40 18.08
CA LYS A 2 -0.77 24.71 17.92
C LYS A 2 0.23 25.72 17.38
N GLN A 3 1.41 25.81 17.99
CA GLN A 3 2.47 26.68 17.54
C GLN A 3 3.01 26.17 16.19
N LEU A 4 3.09 27.04 15.16
CA LEU A 4 3.62 26.68 13.84
C LEU A 4 5.13 26.43 13.96
N LYS A 5 5.60 25.32 13.40
CA LYS A 5 7.03 24.98 13.37
C LYS A 5 7.65 25.41 12.04
N ILE A 6 8.52 26.39 12.09
CA ILE A 6 9.17 26.98 10.92
C ILE A 6 10.66 26.62 10.96
N ALA A 7 11.11 25.90 9.91
CA ALA A 7 12.53 25.54 9.79
C ALA A 7 13.28 26.65 9.03
N LEU A 8 14.44 27.05 9.57
CA LEU A 8 15.26 28.12 9.04
C LEU A 8 16.64 27.59 8.65
N THR A 9 17.17 28.03 7.50
CA THR A 9 18.62 27.91 7.24
C THR A 9 19.40 28.81 8.21
N ALA A 10 20.71 28.61 8.33
CA ALA A 10 21.55 29.44 9.21
C ALA A 10 21.45 30.92 8.83
N LEU A 11 21.59 31.26 7.54
CA LEU A 11 21.49 32.66 7.07
C LEU A 11 20.08 33.25 7.27
N ALA A 12 19.01 32.42 7.11
CA ALA A 12 17.66 32.89 7.40
C ALA A 12 17.46 33.19 8.90
N ALA A 13 18.05 32.40 9.78
CA ALA A 13 18.01 32.64 11.23
C ALA A 13 18.73 33.94 11.62
N GLU A 14 19.88 34.25 10.99
CA GLU A 14 20.63 35.53 11.17
C GLU A 14 19.81 36.76 10.76
N SER A 15 18.84 36.61 9.85
CA SER A 15 17.95 37.72 9.46
C SER A 15 17.01 38.21 10.57
N GLY A 16 16.96 37.48 11.69
CA GLY A 16 16.06 37.75 12.84
C GLY A 16 14.59 37.53 12.53
N ILE A 17 14.25 36.74 11.50
CA ILE A 17 12.86 36.44 11.16
C ILE A 17 12.26 35.49 12.21
N SER A 18 11.32 35.98 12.99
CA SER A 18 10.58 35.20 14.00
C SER A 18 9.24 35.86 14.30
N GLN A 19 8.31 35.10 14.88
CA GLN A 19 7.00 35.59 15.30
C GLN A 19 6.56 34.82 16.54
N GLU A 20 5.78 35.43 17.43
CA GLU A 20 5.36 34.87 18.73
C GLU A 20 4.67 33.50 18.62
N ASN A 21 3.86 33.31 17.57
CA ASN A 21 3.17 32.03 17.33
C ASN A 21 4.01 31.01 16.56
N TRP A 22 5.29 31.26 16.29
CA TRP A 22 6.21 30.33 15.66
C TRP A 22 7.16 29.67 16.65
N LYS A 23 7.40 28.38 16.42
CA LYS A 23 8.55 27.67 16.97
C LYS A 23 9.59 27.56 15.84
N THR A 24 10.62 28.37 15.86
CA THR A 24 11.71 28.29 14.89
C THR A 24 12.67 27.16 15.24
N VAL A 25 13.09 26.39 14.22
CA VAL A 25 14.06 25.30 14.36
C VAL A 25 15.12 25.40 13.25
N PRO A 26 16.37 24.95 13.47
CA PRO A 26 17.34 24.84 12.39
C PRO A 26 16.85 23.84 11.34
N LEU A 27 16.99 24.17 10.04
CA LEU A 27 16.64 23.23 8.95
C LEU A 27 17.53 21.98 8.98
N LYS A 28 18.82 22.15 9.28
CA LYS A 28 19.77 21.04 9.41
C LYS A 28 19.41 20.19 10.61
N GLY A 29 19.00 18.94 10.33
CA GLY A 29 18.58 17.98 11.36
C GLY A 29 17.13 18.14 11.83
N ALA A 30 16.33 19.00 11.19
CA ALA A 30 14.89 19.07 11.47
C ALA A 30 14.17 17.81 10.98
N ASP A 31 13.23 17.34 11.79
CA ASP A 31 12.22 16.40 11.32
C ASP A 31 11.19 17.14 10.47
N LEU A 32 11.27 16.96 9.15
CA LEU A 32 10.42 17.65 8.18
C LEU A 32 8.95 17.20 8.26
N THR A 33 8.65 16.08 8.87
CA THR A 33 7.25 15.65 9.06
C THR A 33 6.47 16.51 10.08
N ASP A 34 7.19 17.32 10.86
CA ASP A 34 6.62 18.22 11.87
C ASP A 34 6.88 19.71 11.55
N VAL A 35 7.25 20.03 10.29
CA VAL A 35 7.55 21.40 9.84
C VAL A 35 6.41 21.94 8.99
N SER A 36 5.94 23.15 9.30
CA SER A 36 4.83 23.82 8.61
C SER A 36 5.28 24.74 7.47
N ALA A 37 6.54 25.19 7.48
CA ALA A 37 7.18 25.92 6.38
C ALA A 37 8.70 25.94 6.56
N VAL A 38 9.41 26.12 5.44
CA VAL A 38 10.87 26.30 5.40
C VAL A 38 11.19 27.70 4.91
N VAL A 39 12.16 28.35 5.52
CA VAL A 39 12.66 29.67 5.11
C VAL A 39 14.17 29.60 4.91
N MET A 40 14.62 30.07 3.76
CA MET A 40 16.01 30.25 3.39
C MET A 40 16.26 31.64 2.84
N THR A 41 17.49 32.02 2.58
CA THR A 41 17.85 33.28 1.91
C THR A 41 18.26 33.02 0.46
N SER A 42 18.29 34.07 -0.35
CA SER A 42 18.80 34.01 -1.73
C SER A 42 20.30 33.66 -1.80
N ARG A 43 21.01 33.68 -0.68
CA ARG A 43 22.46 33.37 -0.58
C ARG A 43 22.73 31.91 -0.18
N ASP A 44 21.71 31.19 0.33
CA ASP A 44 21.87 29.80 0.70
C ASP A 44 22.10 28.93 -0.55
N GLU A 45 22.83 27.85 -0.37
CA GLU A 45 22.87 26.76 -1.35
C GLU A 45 21.60 25.89 -1.24
N ILE A 46 21.36 25.03 -2.24
CA ILE A 46 20.25 24.09 -2.23
C ILE A 46 20.39 23.19 -1.00
N PRO A 47 19.40 23.18 -0.08
CA PRO A 47 19.47 22.31 1.09
C PRO A 47 19.47 20.84 0.71
N ALA A 48 20.24 20.00 1.39
CA ALA A 48 20.18 18.54 1.21
C ALA A 48 18.78 17.95 1.43
N ALA A 49 17.91 18.65 2.16
CA ALA A 49 16.52 18.29 2.42
C ALA A 49 15.55 18.75 1.30
N TYR A 50 16.02 19.38 0.22
CA TYR A 50 15.17 20.01 -0.80
C TYR A 50 14.18 19.03 -1.45
N ASP A 51 14.65 17.84 -1.83
CA ASP A 51 13.78 16.82 -2.43
C ASP A 51 12.64 16.41 -1.50
N THR A 52 12.90 16.34 -0.20
CA THR A 52 11.88 16.00 0.81
C THR A 52 10.90 17.16 1.01
N ILE A 53 11.39 18.41 1.06
CA ILE A 53 10.57 19.61 1.13
C ILE A 53 9.61 19.67 -0.05
N HIS A 54 10.13 19.42 -1.25
CA HIS A 54 9.36 19.43 -2.48
C HIS A 54 8.34 18.28 -2.53
N ALA A 55 8.77 17.04 -2.22
CA ALA A 55 7.90 15.86 -2.24
C ALA A 55 6.72 15.99 -1.28
N PHE A 56 6.93 16.54 -0.09
CA PHE A 56 5.87 16.78 0.91
C PHE A 56 5.14 18.10 0.70
N SER A 57 5.46 18.87 -0.37
CA SER A 57 4.85 20.16 -0.68
C SER A 57 4.93 21.17 0.48
N ILE A 58 5.99 21.09 1.29
CA ILE A 58 6.20 22.03 2.40
C ILE A 58 6.47 23.43 1.80
N PRO A 59 5.74 24.47 2.22
CA PRO A 59 5.96 25.83 1.72
C PRO A 59 7.41 26.28 1.93
N LEU A 60 8.13 26.57 0.84
CA LEU A 60 9.50 27.05 0.85
C LEU A 60 9.54 28.55 0.51
N PHE A 61 10.10 29.34 1.37
CA PHE A 61 10.29 30.78 1.20
C PHE A 61 11.76 31.15 1.07
N ILE A 62 12.04 32.01 0.13
CA ILE A 62 13.39 32.55 -0.16
C ILE A 62 13.40 34.04 0.14
N LEU A 63 14.13 34.44 1.17
CA LEU A 63 14.29 35.85 1.54
C LEU A 63 15.30 36.49 0.61
N ASP A 64 14.86 37.52 -0.10
CA ASP A 64 15.76 38.38 -0.86
C ASP A 64 16.54 39.28 0.11
N THR A 65 17.87 39.14 0.13
CA THR A 65 18.77 39.92 1.01
C THR A 65 19.27 41.22 0.33
N GLY A 66 18.94 41.46 -0.95
CA GLY A 66 19.48 42.56 -1.73
C GLY A 66 20.94 42.36 -2.19
N GLU A 67 21.53 41.22 -1.90
CA GLU A 67 22.87 40.83 -2.31
C GLU A 67 22.80 39.79 -3.46
N ALA A 68 23.95 39.50 -4.11
CA ALA A 68 24.00 38.52 -5.20
C ALA A 68 23.49 37.16 -4.75
N ALA A 69 22.54 36.59 -5.52
CA ALA A 69 22.00 35.29 -5.28
C ALA A 69 23.03 34.17 -5.51
N SER A 70 22.88 33.03 -4.81
CA SER A 70 23.67 31.83 -5.08
C SER A 70 23.46 31.36 -6.53
N ARG A 71 24.49 30.74 -7.13
CA ARG A 71 24.49 30.31 -8.54
C ARG A 71 23.33 29.35 -8.88
N ASN A 72 22.86 28.57 -7.92
CA ASN A 72 21.84 27.52 -8.14
C ASN A 72 20.42 27.95 -7.76
N MET A 73 20.19 29.22 -7.43
CA MET A 73 18.86 29.69 -7.01
C MET A 73 17.76 29.54 -8.06
N SER A 74 18.12 29.50 -9.36
CA SER A 74 17.16 29.26 -10.45
C SER A 74 16.60 27.83 -10.48
N GLU A 75 17.24 26.89 -9.79
CA GLU A 75 16.85 25.49 -9.71
C GLU A 75 15.87 25.23 -8.56
N ILE A 76 15.67 26.20 -7.66
CA ILE A 76 14.82 26.07 -6.49
C ILE A 76 13.40 26.57 -6.79
N SER A 77 12.42 25.68 -6.68
CA SER A 77 11.01 26.05 -6.70
C SER A 77 10.57 26.51 -5.30
N GLY A 78 10.53 27.83 -5.10
CA GLY A 78 10.15 28.45 -3.83
C GLY A 78 9.53 29.83 -4.03
N THR A 79 8.88 30.37 -3.00
CA THR A 79 8.28 31.70 -3.02
C THR A 79 9.32 32.76 -2.65
N LEU A 80 9.77 33.55 -3.64
CA LEU A 80 10.66 34.67 -3.36
C LEU A 80 9.93 35.78 -2.58
N LEU A 81 10.55 36.26 -1.51
CA LEU A 81 10.09 37.38 -0.69
C LEU A 81 11.03 38.59 -0.88
N PRO A 82 10.68 39.58 -1.73
CA PRO A 82 11.53 40.72 -2.02
C PRO A 82 11.83 41.57 -0.78
N ILE A 83 13.06 42.07 -0.66
CA ILE A 83 13.49 42.86 0.49
C ILE A 83 12.62 44.11 0.73
N LYS A 84 12.10 44.71 -0.32
CA LYS A 84 11.16 45.86 -0.26
C LYS A 84 9.83 45.53 0.42
N GLU A 85 9.47 44.24 0.55
CA GLU A 85 8.26 43.76 1.16
C GLU A 85 8.51 43.13 2.54
N LYS A 86 9.65 43.41 3.19
CA LYS A 86 10.08 42.80 4.45
C LYS A 86 9.01 42.85 5.55
N SER A 87 8.22 43.92 5.62
CA SER A 87 7.11 44.06 6.58
C SER A 87 5.98 43.02 6.39
N SER A 88 5.85 42.45 5.19
CA SER A 88 4.81 41.45 4.87
C SER A 88 5.28 40.00 5.04
N TRP A 89 6.60 39.74 5.16
CA TRP A 89 7.18 38.39 5.13
C TRP A 89 6.53 37.46 6.18
N LYS A 90 6.47 37.88 7.43
CA LYS A 90 5.90 37.12 8.55
C LYS A 90 4.44 36.73 8.27
N LYS A 91 3.64 37.68 7.79
CA LYS A 91 2.22 37.43 7.45
C LYS A 91 2.06 36.42 6.31
N ARG A 92 2.89 36.51 5.26
CA ARG A 92 2.86 35.60 4.11
C ARG A 92 3.25 34.18 4.52
N ILE A 93 4.35 34.03 5.27
CA ILE A 93 4.82 32.74 5.78
C ILE A 93 3.78 32.12 6.70
N THR A 94 3.25 32.87 7.69
CA THR A 94 2.22 32.38 8.60
C THR A 94 0.97 31.88 7.84
N ARG A 95 0.49 32.64 6.85
CA ARG A 95 -0.69 32.26 6.06
C ARG A 95 -0.46 30.97 5.30
N ALA A 96 0.69 30.81 4.65
CA ALA A 96 1.00 29.60 3.91
C ALA A 96 1.20 28.39 4.83
N ALA A 97 1.87 28.56 5.97
CA ALA A 97 2.04 27.50 6.96
C ALA A 97 0.69 27.02 7.54
N LEU A 98 -0.22 27.96 7.86
CA LEU A 98 -1.58 27.61 8.30
C LEU A 98 -2.40 26.89 7.22
N GLN A 99 -2.26 27.34 5.96
CA GLN A 99 -2.93 26.66 4.84
C GLN A 99 -2.38 25.26 4.64
N TYR A 100 -1.06 25.08 4.69
CA TYR A 100 -0.41 23.78 4.61
C TYR A 100 -0.91 22.82 5.69
N GLU A 101 -0.91 23.25 6.96
CA GLU A 101 -1.44 22.42 8.07
C GLU A 101 -2.89 22.01 7.85
N LYS A 102 -3.70 22.88 7.25
CA LYS A 102 -5.09 22.57 6.90
C LYS A 102 -5.19 21.57 5.76
N ASP A 103 -4.34 21.71 4.74
CA ASP A 103 -4.35 20.88 3.54
C ASP A 103 -3.78 19.47 3.81
N LEU A 104 -3.10 19.27 4.96
CA LEU A 104 -2.69 17.95 5.42
C LEU A 104 -3.86 17.07 5.85
N LEU A 105 -5.01 17.66 6.21
CA LEU A 105 -6.17 16.92 6.71
C LEU A 105 -7.01 16.38 5.54
N PRO A 106 -7.18 15.06 5.43
CA PRO A 106 -8.06 14.47 4.43
C PRO A 106 -9.55 14.70 4.78
N PRO A 107 -10.47 14.48 3.81
CA PRO A 107 -11.87 14.93 3.93
C PRO A 107 -12.62 14.42 5.16
N PHE A 108 -12.56 13.11 5.44
CA PHE A 108 -13.30 12.53 6.56
C PHE A 108 -12.64 12.79 7.89
N PHE A 109 -11.33 12.57 8.00
CA PHE A 109 -10.60 12.79 9.24
C PHE A 109 -10.65 14.26 9.66
N GLY A 110 -10.57 15.20 8.71
CA GLY A 110 -10.75 16.63 8.97
C GLY A 110 -12.15 16.96 9.49
N ALA A 111 -13.20 16.35 8.93
CA ALA A 111 -14.57 16.49 9.41
C ALA A 111 -14.75 15.90 10.81
N LEU A 112 -14.20 14.72 11.08
CA LEU A 112 -14.23 14.07 12.39
C LEU A 112 -13.54 14.92 13.46
N MET A 113 -12.35 15.48 13.18
CA MET A 113 -11.65 16.38 14.09
C MET A 113 -12.46 17.64 14.40
N LYS A 114 -13.11 18.21 13.39
CA LYS A 114 -13.97 19.38 13.56
C LYS A 114 -15.17 19.02 14.45
N TYR A 115 -15.88 17.92 14.15
CA TYR A 115 -17.03 17.47 14.91
C TYR A 115 -16.70 17.23 16.39
N THR A 116 -15.66 16.45 16.67
CA THR A 116 -15.23 16.16 18.06
C THR A 116 -14.77 17.39 18.83
N SER A 117 -14.38 18.48 18.15
CA SER A 117 -14.01 19.74 18.78
C SER A 117 -15.20 20.56 19.29
N GLN A 118 -16.41 20.28 18.79
CA GLN A 118 -17.66 20.98 19.19
C GLN A 118 -18.09 20.61 20.60
N LYS A 119 -17.65 19.44 21.13
CA LYS A 119 -18.00 18.94 22.47
C LYS A 119 -19.51 18.78 22.67
N ASN A 120 -20.16 18.15 21.71
CA ASN A 120 -21.59 17.85 21.78
C ASN A 120 -21.87 16.93 22.99
N ASP A 121 -23.06 17.09 23.61
CA ASP A 121 -23.57 16.15 24.60
C ASP A 121 -24.27 15.00 23.86
N GLU A 122 -23.67 13.81 23.89
CA GLU A 122 -24.13 12.63 23.18
C GLU A 122 -25.17 11.88 24.02
N TYR A 123 -26.33 11.59 23.43
CA TYR A 123 -27.42 10.77 24.01
C TYR A 123 -27.74 9.55 23.13
N ASP A 124 -26.94 9.31 22.10
CA ASP A 124 -27.05 8.20 21.15
C ASP A 124 -26.00 7.11 21.45
N SER A 125 -25.86 6.15 20.53
CA SER A 125 -24.79 5.14 20.56
C SER A 125 -23.48 5.76 20.01
N PRO A 126 -22.30 5.26 20.42
CA PRO A 126 -22.04 4.16 21.37
C PRO A 126 -22.26 4.55 22.85
N GLY A 127 -22.79 3.62 23.62
CA GLY A 127 -23.16 3.85 25.03
C GLY A 127 -22.03 4.26 26.00
N HIS A 128 -20.78 4.29 25.55
CA HIS A 128 -19.68 4.81 26.35
C HIS A 128 -19.60 6.34 26.33
N GLN A 129 -20.30 7.02 25.40
CA GLN A 129 -20.46 8.47 25.32
C GLN A 129 -19.13 9.22 25.50
N GLY A 130 -18.29 9.21 24.46
CA GLY A 130 -16.96 9.81 24.50
C GLY A 130 -16.03 9.22 25.55
N GLY A 131 -16.30 8.00 26.03
CA GLY A 131 -15.52 7.30 27.06
C GLY A 131 -15.94 7.63 28.50
N ALA A 132 -16.99 8.40 28.70
CA ALA A 132 -17.48 8.77 30.03
C ALA A 132 -17.85 7.56 30.89
N PHE A 133 -18.46 6.52 30.29
CA PHE A 133 -18.82 5.30 31.01
C PHE A 133 -17.58 4.55 31.56
N PHE A 134 -16.53 4.41 30.75
CA PHE A 134 -15.29 3.75 31.19
C PHE A 134 -14.68 4.46 32.40
N ARG A 135 -14.74 5.79 32.45
CA ARG A 135 -14.18 6.60 33.54
C ARG A 135 -14.93 6.48 34.87
N LYS A 136 -16.15 5.93 34.88
CA LYS A 136 -16.95 5.73 36.09
C LYS A 136 -16.55 4.48 36.88
N HIS A 137 -15.68 3.64 36.36
CA HIS A 137 -15.22 2.43 37.04
C HIS A 137 -13.69 2.37 37.08
N PRO A 138 -13.04 1.93 38.16
CA PRO A 138 -11.58 1.86 38.26
C PRO A 138 -10.89 1.09 37.12
N ALA A 139 -11.40 -0.07 36.76
CA ALA A 139 -10.90 -0.87 35.63
C ALA A 139 -11.07 -0.13 34.27
N GLY A 140 -12.22 0.47 34.05
CA GLY A 140 -12.49 1.25 32.84
C GLY A 140 -11.60 2.48 32.72
N ARG A 141 -11.22 3.10 33.85
CA ARG A 141 -10.28 4.22 33.85
C ARG A 141 -8.90 3.82 33.31
N ILE A 142 -8.40 2.62 33.64
CA ILE A 142 -7.13 2.10 33.11
C ILE A 142 -7.21 1.96 31.60
N PHE A 143 -8.29 1.37 31.10
CA PHE A 143 -8.55 1.20 29.68
C PHE A 143 -8.64 2.56 28.95
N TYR A 144 -9.37 3.52 29.50
CA TYR A 144 -9.49 4.88 28.93
C TYR A 144 -8.15 5.60 28.81
N TYR A 145 -7.30 5.55 29.86
CA TYR A 145 -6.00 6.22 29.83
C TYR A 145 -5.00 5.52 28.91
N TYR A 146 -5.09 4.20 28.78
CA TYR A 146 -4.23 3.45 27.87
C TYR A 146 -4.44 3.86 26.40
N TYR A 147 -5.69 3.95 25.96
CA TYR A 147 -6.01 4.33 24.58
C TYR A 147 -6.02 5.84 24.34
N GLY A 148 -6.20 6.63 25.37
CA GLY A 148 -6.32 8.08 25.28
C GLY A 148 -7.71 8.57 24.84
N PRO A 149 -8.05 9.83 25.15
CA PRO A 149 -9.43 10.34 25.01
C PRO A 149 -9.94 10.40 23.57
N ASN A 150 -9.06 10.58 22.57
CA ASN A 150 -9.48 10.81 21.19
C ASN A 150 -10.06 9.56 20.53
N VAL A 151 -9.63 8.36 20.94
CA VAL A 151 -10.20 7.11 20.47
C VAL A 151 -11.69 7.03 20.82
N PHE A 152 -12.05 7.36 22.05
CA PHE A 152 -13.44 7.31 22.52
C PHE A 152 -14.29 8.47 21.99
N ARG A 153 -13.73 9.68 21.86
CA ARG A 153 -14.44 10.86 21.33
C ARG A 153 -14.69 10.80 19.83
N GLY A 154 -13.88 10.04 19.11
CA GLY A 154 -14.06 9.81 17.68
C GLY A 154 -14.87 8.56 17.35
N ASP A 155 -15.32 7.80 18.35
CA ASP A 155 -16.20 6.64 18.17
C ASP A 155 -17.65 7.11 18.32
N LEU A 156 -18.27 7.39 17.18
CA LEU A 156 -19.55 8.08 17.04
C LEU A 156 -20.58 7.21 16.33
N SER A 157 -21.83 7.62 16.42
CA SER A 157 -22.94 6.97 15.69
C SER A 157 -22.94 7.31 14.20
N SER A 158 -23.34 6.36 13.37
CA SER A 158 -23.61 6.62 11.94
C SER A 158 -24.82 7.53 11.69
N SER A 159 -25.56 7.88 12.74
CA SER A 159 -26.67 8.83 12.65
C SER A 159 -26.24 10.30 12.64
N ASP A 160 -24.96 10.59 12.86
CA ASP A 160 -24.41 11.93 12.82
C ASP A 160 -24.35 12.47 11.38
N VAL A 161 -25.33 13.28 11.02
CA VAL A 161 -25.50 13.80 9.64
C VAL A 161 -24.34 14.66 9.15
N ASP A 162 -23.60 15.31 10.06
CA ASP A 162 -22.45 16.16 9.73
C ASP A 162 -21.28 15.36 9.15
N LEU A 163 -21.16 14.06 9.48
CA LEU A 163 -20.11 13.17 8.99
C LEU A 163 -20.52 12.42 7.71
N GLY A 164 -21.82 12.46 7.36
CA GLY A 164 -22.38 11.72 6.23
C GLY A 164 -22.56 10.23 6.54
N ASP A 165 -23.28 9.55 5.67
CA ASP A 165 -23.55 8.12 5.80
C ASP A 165 -22.58 7.29 4.93
N PHE A 166 -21.84 6.39 5.58
CA PHE A 166 -20.87 5.56 4.87
C PHE A 166 -21.53 4.35 4.16
N LEU A 167 -22.71 3.89 4.59
CA LEU A 167 -23.45 2.77 3.97
C LEU A 167 -24.07 3.16 2.62
N ILE A 168 -24.56 4.40 2.53
CA ILE A 168 -25.10 4.95 1.29
C ILE A 168 -24.13 5.89 0.57
N HIS A 169 -22.92 6.03 1.12
CA HIS A 169 -21.81 6.81 0.57
C HIS A 169 -22.17 8.29 0.35
N GLU A 170 -22.43 9.03 1.43
CA GLU A 170 -22.75 10.46 1.42
C GLU A 170 -21.78 11.30 2.25
N GLY A 171 -21.82 12.62 2.08
CA GLY A 171 -21.10 13.60 2.90
C GLY A 171 -19.57 13.43 2.89
N ALA A 172 -18.97 13.57 4.07
CA ALA A 172 -17.52 13.43 4.26
C ALA A 172 -17.02 12.02 3.93
N ALA A 173 -17.83 10.98 4.21
CA ALA A 173 -17.51 9.60 3.87
C ALA A 173 -17.37 9.39 2.35
N LEU A 174 -18.29 9.94 1.55
CA LEU A 174 -18.19 9.91 0.09
C LEU A 174 -16.97 10.70 -0.40
N SER A 175 -16.71 11.86 0.20
CA SER A 175 -15.58 12.72 -0.19
C SER A 175 -14.24 11.99 0.01
N ALA A 176 -14.08 11.27 1.12
CA ALA A 176 -12.90 10.44 1.40
C ALA A 176 -12.72 9.32 0.36
N GLN A 177 -13.80 8.60 0.03
CA GLN A 177 -13.74 7.52 -0.96
C GLN A 177 -13.46 8.04 -2.39
N LYS A 178 -13.97 9.23 -2.75
CA LYS A 178 -13.62 9.91 -4.02
C LYS A 178 -12.15 10.34 -4.04
N HIS A 179 -11.64 10.86 -2.92
CA HIS A 179 -10.23 11.20 -2.79
C HIS A 179 -9.34 9.97 -2.95
N ALA A 180 -9.65 8.88 -2.25
CA ALA A 180 -8.93 7.62 -2.40
C ALA A 180 -9.00 7.07 -3.83
N ALA A 181 -10.17 7.12 -4.49
CA ALA A 181 -10.30 6.70 -5.88
C ALA A 181 -9.36 7.48 -6.82
N LYS A 182 -9.25 8.80 -6.61
CA LYS A 182 -8.31 9.64 -7.37
C LYS A 182 -6.86 9.26 -7.12
N VAL A 183 -6.47 9.08 -5.86
CA VAL A 183 -5.09 8.76 -5.47
C VAL A 183 -4.65 7.40 -6.00
N PHE A 184 -5.55 6.40 -5.95
CA PHE A 184 -5.29 5.03 -6.39
C PHE A 184 -5.69 4.75 -7.85
N HIS A 185 -6.02 5.78 -8.65
CA HIS A 185 -6.35 5.67 -10.09
C HIS A 185 -7.54 4.74 -10.41
N ALA A 186 -8.51 4.68 -9.50
CA ALA A 186 -9.75 3.92 -9.65
C ALA A 186 -10.92 4.82 -10.09
N ASP A 187 -11.95 4.24 -10.72
CA ASP A 187 -13.20 4.95 -10.99
C ASP A 187 -14.02 5.17 -9.72
N LYS A 188 -13.98 4.19 -8.82
CA LYS A 188 -14.61 4.24 -7.49
C LYS A 188 -13.80 3.45 -6.46
N THR A 189 -13.82 3.94 -5.23
CA THR A 189 -13.27 3.23 -4.06
C THR A 189 -14.35 3.08 -2.99
N TYR A 190 -14.38 1.92 -2.33
CA TYR A 190 -15.23 1.63 -1.19
C TYR A 190 -14.35 1.25 -0.01
N PHE A 191 -14.50 1.96 1.11
CA PHE A 191 -13.79 1.63 2.34
C PHE A 191 -14.51 0.51 3.08
N VAL A 192 -13.78 -0.51 3.52
CA VAL A 192 -14.30 -1.68 4.21
C VAL A 192 -13.57 -1.84 5.54
N LEU A 193 -14.33 -1.90 6.64
CA LEU A 193 -13.79 -1.89 7.99
C LEU A 193 -13.66 -3.29 8.62
N ASN A 194 -13.95 -4.34 7.85
CA ASN A 194 -13.96 -5.74 8.30
C ASN A 194 -12.92 -6.60 7.56
N GLY A 195 -11.85 -5.98 7.06
CA GLY A 195 -10.75 -6.65 6.38
C GLY A 195 -11.06 -7.09 4.95
N THR A 196 -10.00 -7.47 4.22
CA THR A 196 -10.11 -7.90 2.82
C THR A 196 -10.91 -9.19 2.67
N SER A 197 -10.99 -10.03 3.70
CA SER A 197 -11.92 -11.18 3.70
C SER A 197 -13.37 -10.77 3.46
N THR A 198 -13.77 -9.60 3.94
CA THR A 198 -15.09 -9.03 3.69
C THR A 198 -15.14 -8.36 2.32
N SER A 199 -14.10 -7.60 1.94
CA SER A 199 -14.00 -6.98 0.62
C SER A 199 -14.13 -7.99 -0.51
N ASN A 200 -13.46 -9.13 -0.41
CA ASN A 200 -13.53 -10.22 -1.39
C ASN A 200 -14.95 -10.76 -1.53
N LYS A 201 -15.65 -11.02 -0.41
CA LYS A 201 -17.05 -11.47 -0.44
C LYS A 201 -17.98 -10.42 -1.04
N ILE A 202 -17.76 -9.13 -0.76
CA ILE A 202 -18.54 -8.03 -1.36
C ILE A 202 -18.37 -8.03 -2.88
N VAL A 203 -17.13 -8.09 -3.39
CA VAL A 203 -16.85 -8.13 -4.83
C VAL A 203 -17.53 -9.32 -5.47
N MET A 204 -17.34 -10.52 -4.92
CA MET A 204 -17.92 -11.73 -5.47
C MET A 204 -19.45 -11.70 -5.49
N ASN A 205 -20.10 -11.26 -4.41
CA ASN A 205 -21.56 -11.12 -4.38
C ASN A 205 -22.08 -10.01 -5.31
N ALA A 206 -21.29 -8.98 -5.58
CA ALA A 206 -21.66 -7.93 -6.53
C ALA A 206 -21.57 -8.39 -7.99
N VAL A 207 -20.61 -9.26 -8.31
CA VAL A 207 -20.33 -9.67 -9.69
C VAL A 207 -21.10 -10.93 -10.07
N LEU A 208 -21.19 -11.90 -9.17
CA LEU A 208 -21.61 -13.27 -9.44
C LEU A 208 -23.11 -13.52 -9.19
N ALA A 209 -23.62 -14.52 -9.88
CA ALA A 209 -24.92 -15.14 -9.68
C ALA A 209 -24.76 -16.67 -9.73
N PRO A 210 -25.75 -17.44 -9.24
CA PRO A 210 -25.73 -18.89 -9.33
C PRO A 210 -25.50 -19.37 -10.78
N GLY A 211 -24.53 -20.28 -10.93
CA GLY A 211 -24.16 -20.83 -12.23
C GLY A 211 -23.11 -20.04 -13.01
N ASP A 212 -22.69 -18.84 -12.61
CA ASP A 212 -21.59 -18.12 -13.24
C ASP A 212 -20.27 -18.86 -13.09
N MET A 213 -19.41 -18.85 -14.14
CA MET A 213 -18.08 -19.46 -14.10
C MET A 213 -17.06 -18.53 -13.47
N VAL A 214 -16.28 -19.05 -12.51
CA VAL A 214 -15.20 -18.33 -11.85
C VAL A 214 -13.88 -19.06 -12.06
N LEU A 215 -12.96 -18.41 -12.79
CA LEU A 215 -11.61 -18.92 -13.04
C LEU A 215 -10.71 -18.47 -11.89
N TYR A 216 -10.00 -19.39 -11.23
CA TYR A 216 -9.05 -19.05 -10.17
C TYR A 216 -8.12 -20.23 -9.86
N ASP A 217 -7.07 -19.96 -9.10
CA ASP A 217 -6.15 -20.97 -8.61
C ASP A 217 -6.44 -21.36 -7.15
N ARG A 218 -5.79 -22.40 -6.65
CA ARG A 218 -5.97 -22.87 -5.28
C ARG A 218 -5.18 -22.09 -4.22
N ASN A 219 -4.29 -21.20 -4.62
CA ASN A 219 -3.52 -20.35 -3.68
C ASN A 219 -4.30 -19.13 -3.22
N ASN A 220 -5.52 -18.93 -3.69
CA ASN A 220 -6.37 -17.84 -3.27
C ASN A 220 -6.70 -17.91 -1.78
N HIS A 221 -6.94 -16.74 -1.20
CA HIS A 221 -7.37 -16.64 0.19
C HIS A 221 -8.73 -17.30 0.38
N LYS A 222 -8.92 -18.03 1.50
CA LYS A 222 -10.17 -18.75 1.85
C LYS A 222 -11.47 -17.93 1.72
N SER A 223 -11.39 -16.59 1.74
CA SER A 223 -12.56 -15.72 1.52
C SER A 223 -13.10 -15.81 0.10
N ILE A 224 -12.30 -16.22 -0.86
CA ILE A 224 -12.73 -16.46 -2.25
C ILE A 224 -13.61 -17.71 -2.30
N ASP A 225 -13.19 -18.81 -1.67
CA ASP A 225 -14.01 -20.03 -1.58
C ASP A 225 -15.35 -19.75 -0.87
N LEU A 226 -15.32 -18.95 0.22
CA LEU A 226 -16.55 -18.53 0.90
C LEU A 226 -17.44 -17.66 0.00
N GLY A 227 -16.84 -16.80 -0.83
CA GLY A 227 -17.57 -16.01 -1.83
C GLY A 227 -18.23 -16.86 -2.90
N LEU A 228 -17.60 -17.96 -3.35
CA LEU A 228 -18.18 -18.94 -4.25
C LEU A 228 -19.40 -19.63 -3.62
N VAL A 229 -19.26 -20.10 -2.39
CA VAL A 229 -20.36 -20.72 -1.65
C VAL A 229 -21.56 -19.77 -1.53
N LEU A 230 -21.32 -18.50 -1.18
CA LEU A 230 -22.37 -17.50 -1.01
C LEU A 230 -23.05 -17.11 -2.32
N SER A 231 -22.33 -17.10 -3.44
CA SER A 231 -22.85 -16.72 -4.75
C SER A 231 -23.49 -17.87 -5.53
N GLY A 232 -23.17 -19.12 -5.18
CA GLY A 232 -23.58 -20.30 -5.95
C GLY A 232 -22.90 -20.40 -7.32
N ALA A 233 -21.77 -19.73 -7.50
CA ALA A 233 -20.99 -19.75 -8.73
C ALA A 233 -20.21 -21.07 -8.87
N ILE A 234 -19.83 -21.40 -10.10
CA ILE A 234 -19.14 -22.64 -10.45
C ILE A 234 -17.64 -22.39 -10.54
N PRO A 235 -16.80 -23.05 -9.71
CA PRO A 235 -15.36 -22.91 -9.75
C PRO A 235 -14.74 -23.62 -10.97
N VAL A 236 -13.83 -22.92 -11.65
CA VAL A 236 -12.95 -23.42 -12.70
C VAL A 236 -11.51 -23.27 -12.21
N TYR A 237 -10.90 -24.37 -11.77
CA TYR A 237 -9.58 -24.34 -11.14
C TYR A 237 -8.46 -24.43 -12.18
N MET A 238 -7.52 -23.51 -12.10
CA MET A 238 -6.24 -23.61 -12.82
C MET A 238 -5.30 -24.58 -12.09
N ASP A 239 -4.42 -25.24 -12.84
CA ASP A 239 -3.47 -26.22 -12.30
C ASP A 239 -2.35 -25.56 -11.48
N MET A 240 -2.03 -26.19 -10.33
CA MET A 240 -1.13 -25.66 -9.31
C MET A 240 0.10 -26.55 -9.02
N GLU A 241 0.35 -27.61 -9.80
CA GLU A 241 1.45 -28.56 -9.50
C GLU A 241 2.82 -27.89 -9.33
N THR A 242 3.05 -26.74 -9.95
CA THR A 242 4.35 -26.05 -9.98
C THR A 242 4.41 -24.78 -9.14
N ALA A 243 3.38 -24.52 -8.32
CA ALA A 243 3.27 -23.26 -7.58
C ALA A 243 4.21 -23.12 -6.38
N ARG A 244 4.85 -24.20 -5.91
CA ARG A 244 5.82 -24.17 -4.83
C ARG A 244 7.22 -24.50 -5.33
N ASN A 245 8.22 -23.83 -4.76
CA ASN A 245 9.62 -24.22 -4.92
C ASN A 245 10.09 -25.13 -3.78
N ALA A 246 11.34 -25.57 -3.83
CA ALA A 246 11.91 -26.47 -2.81
C ALA A 246 12.01 -25.84 -1.39
N CYS A 247 12.03 -24.52 -1.28
CA CYS A 247 12.00 -23.83 0.03
C CYS A 247 10.63 -23.83 0.69
N GLY A 248 9.57 -24.17 -0.05
CA GLY A 248 8.20 -24.08 0.40
C GLY A 248 7.49 -22.80 -0.06
N SER A 249 8.22 -21.86 -0.67
CA SER A 249 7.65 -20.57 -1.11
C SER A 249 6.61 -20.77 -2.19
N ILE A 250 5.54 -19.97 -2.10
CA ILE A 250 4.40 -19.99 -3.03
C ILE A 250 4.70 -19.06 -4.21
N GLY A 251 4.70 -19.64 -5.41
CA GLY A 251 4.86 -18.93 -6.69
C GLY A 251 3.53 -18.58 -7.36
N GLY A 252 3.64 -18.15 -8.62
CA GLY A 252 2.50 -17.82 -9.47
C GLY A 252 2.01 -19.01 -10.31
N ILE A 253 0.93 -18.77 -11.03
CA ILE A 253 0.25 -19.75 -11.91
C ILE A 253 1.15 -20.04 -13.13
N PRO A 254 1.33 -21.30 -13.55
CA PRO A 254 2.09 -21.64 -14.75
C PRO A 254 1.55 -20.98 -16.02
N GLU A 255 2.44 -20.58 -16.92
CA GLU A 255 2.08 -19.84 -18.14
C GLU A 255 0.99 -20.52 -18.97
N ARG A 256 1.06 -21.87 -19.11
CA ARG A 256 0.09 -22.67 -19.86
C ARG A 256 -1.36 -22.54 -19.37
N CYS A 257 -1.56 -22.16 -18.10
CA CYS A 257 -2.89 -21.99 -17.52
C CYS A 257 -3.60 -20.72 -18.01
N PHE A 258 -2.88 -19.84 -18.70
CA PHE A 258 -3.42 -18.64 -19.34
C PHE A 258 -3.70 -18.85 -20.84
N ASP A 259 -3.61 -20.09 -21.36
CA ASP A 259 -3.94 -20.40 -22.74
C ASP A 259 -5.46 -20.56 -22.91
N GLU A 260 -6.02 -19.98 -23.97
CA GLU A 260 -7.46 -20.02 -24.25
C GLU A 260 -8.00 -21.44 -24.34
N ASP A 261 -7.32 -22.32 -25.11
CA ASP A 261 -7.75 -23.71 -25.28
C ASP A 261 -7.78 -24.47 -23.96
N TYR A 262 -6.80 -24.21 -23.11
CA TYR A 262 -6.76 -24.79 -21.75
C TYR A 262 -7.95 -24.33 -20.91
N ILE A 263 -8.23 -23.03 -20.88
CA ILE A 263 -9.35 -22.46 -20.11
C ILE A 263 -10.68 -22.96 -20.64
N ARG A 264 -10.89 -22.94 -21.97
CA ARG A 264 -12.13 -23.43 -22.58
C ARG A 264 -12.37 -24.92 -22.31
N LYS A 265 -11.31 -25.73 -22.29
CA LYS A 265 -11.39 -27.14 -21.89
C LYS A 265 -11.87 -27.28 -20.45
N LEU A 266 -11.31 -26.55 -19.51
CA LEU A 266 -11.75 -26.58 -18.10
C LEU A 266 -13.21 -26.14 -17.93
N VAL A 267 -13.65 -25.12 -18.67
CA VAL A 267 -15.06 -24.69 -18.67
C VAL A 267 -15.96 -25.78 -19.26
N ALA A 268 -15.56 -26.42 -20.37
CA ALA A 268 -16.33 -27.48 -21.04
C ALA A 268 -16.55 -28.71 -20.14
N GLU A 269 -15.64 -29.00 -19.22
CA GLU A 269 -15.79 -30.05 -18.21
C GLU A 269 -16.95 -29.76 -17.21
N LYS A 270 -17.33 -28.48 -17.07
CA LYS A 270 -18.42 -28.04 -16.19
C LYS A 270 -19.70 -27.76 -17.00
N ASP A 271 -19.57 -27.05 -18.09
CA ASP A 271 -20.67 -26.65 -18.98
C ASP A 271 -20.15 -26.46 -20.42
N PRO A 272 -20.41 -27.45 -21.34
CA PRO A 272 -19.96 -27.38 -22.71
C PRO A 272 -20.55 -26.21 -23.52
N GLU A 273 -21.75 -25.74 -23.18
CA GLU A 273 -22.37 -24.62 -23.89
C GLU A 273 -21.73 -23.30 -23.49
N LYS A 274 -21.43 -23.12 -22.22
CA LYS A 274 -20.70 -21.93 -21.75
C LYS A 274 -19.29 -21.85 -22.32
N ALA A 275 -18.64 -22.97 -22.54
CA ALA A 275 -17.30 -23.01 -23.16
C ALA A 275 -17.27 -22.41 -24.56
N LYS A 276 -18.41 -22.38 -25.30
CA LYS A 276 -18.55 -21.82 -26.63
C LYS A 276 -18.82 -20.31 -26.64
N ALA A 277 -19.16 -19.73 -25.48
CA ALA A 277 -19.44 -18.30 -25.36
C ALA A 277 -18.19 -17.47 -25.71
N GLU A 278 -18.39 -16.26 -26.20
CA GLU A 278 -17.30 -15.30 -26.42
C GLU A 278 -16.51 -15.08 -25.13
N ARG A 279 -17.22 -14.82 -24.03
CA ARG A 279 -16.67 -14.65 -22.68
C ARG A 279 -17.22 -15.73 -21.75
N PRO A 280 -16.56 -16.91 -21.70
CA PRO A 280 -17.06 -18.02 -20.89
C PRO A 280 -16.92 -17.81 -19.39
N ILE A 281 -16.08 -16.87 -18.95
CA ILE A 281 -15.76 -16.59 -17.55
C ILE A 281 -16.43 -15.28 -17.11
N ARG A 282 -17.29 -15.35 -16.10
CA ARG A 282 -17.88 -14.16 -15.49
C ARG A 282 -16.85 -13.38 -14.66
N LEU A 283 -16.00 -14.09 -13.90
CA LEU A 283 -14.98 -13.51 -13.05
C LEU A 283 -13.74 -14.39 -13.04
N ALA A 284 -12.57 -13.82 -13.36
CA ALA A 284 -11.29 -14.42 -13.01
C ALA A 284 -10.77 -13.79 -11.73
N VAL A 285 -10.29 -14.59 -10.77
CA VAL A 285 -9.69 -14.13 -9.53
C VAL A 285 -8.20 -14.45 -9.54
N ILE A 286 -7.38 -13.42 -9.42
CA ILE A 286 -5.91 -13.51 -9.43
C ILE A 286 -5.37 -12.87 -8.16
N GLU A 287 -4.59 -13.59 -7.37
CA GLU A 287 -3.83 -13.01 -6.27
C GLU A 287 -2.66 -12.21 -6.86
N LEU A 288 -2.75 -10.87 -6.89
CA LEU A 288 -1.77 -10.02 -7.59
C LEU A 288 -0.34 -10.19 -7.07
N GLY A 289 -0.20 -10.39 -5.80
CA GLY A 289 1.07 -10.69 -5.15
C GLY A 289 0.90 -11.78 -4.11
N THR A 290 1.59 -12.91 -4.27
CA THR A 290 1.53 -14.00 -3.30
C THR A 290 2.11 -13.58 -1.95
N TYR A 291 1.78 -14.32 -0.89
CA TYR A 291 2.33 -14.09 0.45
C TYR A 291 3.88 -14.00 0.40
N ASP A 292 4.50 -14.85 -0.40
CA ASP A 292 5.96 -14.98 -0.52
C ASP A 292 6.59 -14.00 -1.51
N GLY A 293 5.80 -13.11 -2.11
CA GLY A 293 6.30 -12.03 -2.92
C GLY A 293 6.44 -12.34 -4.41
N CYS A 294 5.74 -13.34 -4.94
CA CYS A 294 5.61 -13.51 -6.37
C CYS A 294 4.57 -12.52 -6.92
N MET A 295 5.01 -11.51 -7.65
CA MET A 295 4.17 -10.46 -8.23
C MET A 295 3.81 -10.79 -9.67
N TYR A 296 2.53 -10.69 -10.00
CA TYR A 296 2.02 -10.85 -11.36
C TYR A 296 2.20 -9.57 -12.20
N ASN A 297 2.48 -9.74 -13.46
CA ASN A 297 2.36 -8.67 -14.45
C ASN A 297 0.88 -8.52 -14.84
N ALA A 298 0.18 -7.54 -14.26
CA ALA A 298 -1.25 -7.36 -14.49
C ALA A 298 -1.58 -7.08 -15.97
N ARG A 299 -0.73 -6.33 -16.70
CA ARG A 299 -0.93 -6.11 -18.14
C ARG A 299 -0.93 -7.42 -18.91
N GLN A 300 0.04 -8.30 -18.63
CA GLN A 300 0.13 -9.60 -19.29
C GLN A 300 -1.05 -10.52 -18.97
N VAL A 301 -1.57 -10.48 -17.74
CA VAL A 301 -2.81 -11.21 -17.37
C VAL A 301 -3.98 -10.73 -18.21
N ILE A 302 -4.18 -9.40 -18.33
CA ILE A 302 -5.26 -8.83 -19.16
C ILE A 302 -5.10 -9.24 -20.63
N ASP A 303 -3.90 -9.13 -21.20
CA ASP A 303 -3.65 -9.47 -22.60
C ASP A 303 -3.94 -10.94 -22.91
N ARG A 304 -3.67 -11.84 -21.96
CA ARG A 304 -3.84 -13.29 -22.16
C ARG A 304 -5.25 -13.80 -21.95
N ILE A 305 -5.96 -13.32 -20.94
CA ILE A 305 -7.27 -13.87 -20.57
C ILE A 305 -8.40 -12.83 -20.46
N GLY A 306 -8.09 -11.54 -20.63
CA GLY A 306 -9.09 -10.48 -20.44
C GLY A 306 -10.27 -10.60 -21.39
N TYR A 307 -10.04 -11.00 -22.63
CA TYR A 307 -11.11 -11.18 -23.64
C TYR A 307 -12.00 -12.40 -23.37
N LEU A 308 -11.58 -13.33 -22.50
CA LEU A 308 -12.39 -14.47 -22.06
C LEU A 308 -13.24 -14.16 -20.82
N CYS A 309 -13.02 -13.01 -20.18
CA CYS A 309 -13.60 -12.65 -18.89
C CYS A 309 -14.47 -11.41 -18.98
N ASP A 310 -15.60 -11.37 -18.27
CA ASP A 310 -16.34 -10.13 -18.05
C ASP A 310 -15.62 -9.19 -17.08
N TYR A 311 -15.06 -9.78 -16.03
CA TYR A 311 -14.28 -9.08 -15.01
C TYR A 311 -13.03 -9.88 -14.63
N ILE A 312 -11.97 -9.15 -14.25
CA ILE A 312 -10.84 -9.71 -13.52
C ILE A 312 -10.79 -9.03 -12.14
N PHE A 313 -10.72 -9.84 -11.12
CA PHE A 313 -10.57 -9.42 -9.74
C PHE A 313 -9.16 -9.74 -9.25
N PHE A 314 -8.38 -8.70 -8.97
CA PHE A 314 -7.06 -8.83 -8.37
C PHE A 314 -7.16 -8.72 -6.85
N ASP A 315 -6.93 -9.84 -6.14
CA ASP A 315 -6.72 -9.82 -4.70
C ASP A 315 -5.30 -9.27 -4.43
N SER A 316 -5.25 -8.03 -3.99
CA SER A 316 -4.01 -7.30 -3.71
C SER A 316 -3.82 -7.12 -2.19
N ALA A 317 -4.29 -8.09 -1.40
CA ALA A 317 -4.23 -8.00 0.06
C ALA A 317 -2.81 -7.88 0.61
N TRP A 318 -1.79 -8.37 -0.11
CA TRP A 318 -0.38 -8.35 0.29
C TRP A 318 0.46 -7.29 -0.44
N VAL A 319 -0.17 -6.42 -1.19
CA VAL A 319 0.44 -5.35 -1.97
C VAL A 319 -0.46 -4.11 -1.94
N GLY A 320 -0.54 -3.32 -3.01
CA GLY A 320 -1.37 -2.11 -3.06
C GLY A 320 -0.53 -0.83 -3.08
N TYR A 321 0.79 -0.98 -3.02
CA TYR A 321 1.79 0.08 -3.13
C TYR A 321 2.54 0.05 -4.46
N GLU A 322 2.31 -0.94 -5.29
CA GLU A 322 3.03 -1.16 -6.55
C GLU A 322 2.95 0.04 -7.49
N GLN A 323 1.86 0.79 -7.48
CA GLN A 323 1.69 1.98 -8.30
C GLN A 323 2.58 3.17 -7.85
N PHE A 324 3.11 3.15 -6.64
CA PHE A 324 4.00 4.19 -6.10
C PHE A 324 5.48 3.88 -6.29
N ILE A 325 5.81 2.68 -6.81
CA ILE A 325 7.16 2.24 -7.14
C ILE A 325 7.29 2.13 -8.67
N PRO A 326 8.03 3.05 -9.34
CA PRO A 326 8.02 3.17 -10.80
C PRO A 326 8.33 1.88 -11.56
N MET A 327 9.25 1.04 -11.05
CA MET A 327 9.60 -0.22 -11.72
C MET A 327 8.49 -1.29 -11.64
N MET A 328 7.50 -1.12 -10.74
CA MET A 328 6.39 -2.06 -10.55
C MET A 328 5.10 -1.64 -11.28
N LYS A 329 5.11 -0.56 -12.06
CA LYS A 329 3.90 0.02 -12.69
C LYS A 329 3.06 -0.98 -13.48
N ASP A 330 3.70 -1.93 -14.18
CA ASP A 330 3.02 -2.95 -15.00
C ASP A 330 2.32 -4.03 -14.13
N ALA A 331 2.67 -4.12 -12.86
CA ALA A 331 1.97 -4.96 -11.90
C ALA A 331 0.66 -4.31 -11.41
N SER A 332 0.54 -2.97 -11.49
CA SER A 332 -0.68 -2.33 -10.99
C SER A 332 -1.83 -2.40 -11.99
N PRO A 333 -2.90 -3.14 -11.67
CA PRO A 333 -4.08 -3.16 -12.54
C PRO A 333 -4.80 -1.81 -12.61
N LEU A 334 -4.61 -0.94 -11.61
CA LEU A 334 -5.25 0.37 -11.56
C LEU A 334 -4.56 1.41 -12.46
N LEU A 335 -3.29 1.20 -12.83
CA LEU A 335 -2.56 2.06 -13.78
C LEU A 335 -2.78 1.69 -15.24
N LEU A 336 -3.42 0.53 -15.53
CA LEU A 336 -3.64 0.07 -16.90
C LEU A 336 -4.62 0.98 -17.65
N GLU A 337 -4.30 1.27 -18.90
CA GLU A 337 -5.22 1.85 -19.85
C GLU A 337 -6.09 0.72 -20.44
N LEU A 338 -7.41 0.87 -20.36
CA LEU A 338 -8.38 -0.16 -20.72
C LEU A 338 -9.36 0.35 -21.77
N GLY A 339 -9.61 -0.47 -22.77
CA GLY A 339 -10.58 -0.23 -23.84
C GLY A 339 -11.92 -0.94 -23.58
N PRO A 340 -12.93 -0.71 -24.45
CA PRO A 340 -14.27 -1.29 -24.29
C PRO A 340 -14.31 -2.82 -24.38
N ASP A 341 -13.29 -3.44 -24.96
CA ASP A 341 -13.18 -4.90 -25.08
C ASP A 341 -12.44 -5.53 -23.90
N ASP A 342 -11.73 -4.73 -23.09
CA ASP A 342 -11.06 -5.21 -21.89
C ASP A 342 -12.08 -5.57 -20.79
N PRO A 343 -11.73 -6.46 -19.85
CA PRO A 343 -12.58 -6.79 -18.70
C PRO A 343 -12.72 -5.60 -17.75
N GLY A 344 -13.82 -5.52 -17.00
CA GLY A 344 -13.88 -4.67 -15.82
C GLY A 344 -12.90 -5.16 -14.75
N ILE A 345 -12.35 -4.26 -13.95
CA ILE A 345 -11.38 -4.61 -12.92
C ILE A 345 -11.90 -4.29 -11.52
N PHE A 346 -11.73 -5.25 -10.61
CA PHE A 346 -11.78 -5.03 -9.17
C PHE A 346 -10.41 -5.28 -8.55
N VAL A 347 -10.06 -4.48 -7.56
CA VAL A 347 -8.86 -4.66 -6.75
C VAL A 347 -9.24 -4.55 -5.29
N THR A 348 -8.86 -5.50 -4.45
CA THR A 348 -9.02 -5.41 -2.99
C THR A 348 -7.66 -5.30 -2.32
N GLN A 349 -7.54 -4.42 -1.34
CA GLN A 349 -6.30 -4.17 -0.63
C GLN A 349 -6.51 -4.25 0.89
N SER A 350 -5.64 -4.98 1.59
CA SER A 350 -5.52 -4.91 3.04
C SER A 350 -4.59 -3.76 3.42
N VAL A 351 -5.14 -2.58 3.65
CA VAL A 351 -4.36 -1.38 3.99
C VAL A 351 -3.51 -1.61 5.25
N HIS A 352 -4.03 -2.40 6.20
CA HIS A 352 -3.35 -2.71 7.45
C HIS A 352 -2.11 -3.61 7.34
N LYS A 353 -1.85 -4.25 6.19
CA LYS A 353 -0.72 -5.18 6.07
C LYS A 353 0.59 -4.45 5.80
N GLN A 354 0.67 -3.68 4.74
CA GLN A 354 1.90 -2.98 4.35
C GLN A 354 1.71 -1.48 4.09
N GLN A 355 0.47 -0.97 4.09
CA GLN A 355 0.17 0.45 4.00
C GLN A 355 -0.14 1.04 5.39
N ALA A 356 -0.52 2.33 5.46
CA ALA A 356 -0.77 3.02 6.72
C ALA A 356 -2.22 2.82 7.20
N GLY A 357 -2.50 1.73 7.92
CA GLY A 357 -3.84 1.46 8.43
C GLY A 357 -3.86 0.59 9.69
N PHE A 358 -4.90 0.77 10.51
CA PHE A 358 -5.18 -0.15 11.63
C PHE A 358 -5.64 -1.51 11.12
N SER A 359 -5.47 -2.57 11.91
CA SER A 359 -6.01 -3.91 11.59
C SER A 359 -7.48 -3.83 11.19
N MET A 360 -7.88 -4.66 10.23
CA MET A 360 -9.17 -4.70 9.54
C MET A 360 -9.44 -3.58 8.53
N THR A 361 -8.58 -2.57 8.37
CA THR A 361 -8.76 -1.60 7.27
C THR A 361 -8.52 -2.26 5.93
N SER A 362 -9.50 -2.13 5.04
CA SER A 362 -9.45 -2.64 3.67
C SER A 362 -10.16 -1.67 2.72
N GLN A 363 -9.83 -1.76 1.43
CA GLN A 363 -10.51 -0.99 0.41
C GLN A 363 -10.73 -1.82 -0.85
N ILE A 364 -11.84 -1.53 -1.54
CA ILE A 364 -12.18 -2.09 -2.84
C ILE A 364 -12.07 -0.98 -3.86
N HIS A 365 -11.23 -1.16 -4.86
CA HIS A 365 -11.15 -0.30 -6.01
C HIS A 365 -11.87 -0.94 -7.19
N LYS A 366 -12.65 -0.14 -7.90
CA LYS A 366 -13.39 -0.53 -9.08
C LYS A 366 -12.93 0.31 -10.26
N LYS A 367 -12.52 -0.33 -11.35
CA LYS A 367 -12.09 0.32 -12.60
C LYS A 367 -12.80 -0.34 -13.77
N ASP A 368 -13.92 0.22 -14.19
CA ASP A 368 -14.79 -0.34 -15.21
C ASP A 368 -15.61 0.72 -15.98
N ALA A 369 -15.18 1.98 -15.92
CA ALA A 369 -15.85 3.05 -16.66
C ALA A 369 -15.84 2.79 -18.18
N HIS A 370 -14.83 2.10 -18.71
CA HIS A 370 -14.66 1.75 -20.13
C HIS A 370 -15.73 0.76 -20.65
N ILE A 371 -16.38 -0.01 -19.76
CA ILE A 371 -17.47 -0.94 -20.12
C ILE A 371 -18.86 -0.45 -19.65
N ARG A 372 -18.95 0.80 -19.21
CA ARG A 372 -20.25 1.37 -18.78
C ARG A 372 -21.24 1.32 -19.94
N GLY A 373 -22.47 0.85 -19.64
CA GLY A 373 -23.54 0.66 -20.62
C GLY A 373 -23.54 -0.70 -21.29
N GLN A 374 -22.51 -1.52 -21.14
CA GLN A 374 -22.52 -2.91 -21.60
C GLN A 374 -23.30 -3.80 -20.62
N GLN A 375 -23.86 -4.91 -21.13
CA GLN A 375 -24.67 -5.84 -20.31
C GLN A 375 -23.85 -6.45 -19.14
N ARG A 376 -22.55 -6.64 -19.34
CA ARG A 376 -21.64 -7.17 -18.31
C ARG A 376 -21.31 -6.20 -17.19
N TYR A 377 -21.61 -4.88 -17.33
CA TYR A 377 -21.28 -3.86 -16.36
C TYR A 377 -22.00 -4.07 -15.02
N VAL A 378 -21.26 -3.98 -13.91
CA VAL A 378 -21.78 -4.05 -12.53
C VAL A 378 -22.09 -2.63 -12.04
N PRO A 379 -23.37 -2.22 -11.95
CA PRO A 379 -23.74 -0.87 -11.53
C PRO A 379 -23.48 -0.65 -10.03
N HIS A 380 -23.33 0.63 -9.65
CA HIS A 380 -23.12 1.01 -8.24
C HIS A 380 -24.20 0.44 -7.31
N LYS A 381 -25.47 0.45 -7.72
CA LYS A 381 -26.58 -0.09 -6.91
C LYS A 381 -26.35 -1.57 -6.52
N ARG A 382 -25.90 -2.39 -7.49
CA ARG A 382 -25.61 -3.81 -7.23
C ARG A 382 -24.40 -3.96 -6.29
N MET A 383 -23.36 -3.15 -6.52
CA MET A 383 -22.18 -3.12 -5.66
C MET A 383 -22.52 -2.71 -4.22
N ASN A 384 -23.35 -1.65 -4.07
CA ASN A 384 -23.74 -1.16 -2.76
C ASN A 384 -24.67 -2.15 -2.00
N ASN A 385 -25.56 -2.85 -2.72
CA ASN A 385 -26.35 -3.92 -2.10
C ASN A 385 -25.45 -5.02 -1.53
N ALA A 386 -24.45 -5.48 -2.28
CA ALA A 386 -23.47 -6.45 -1.79
C ALA A 386 -22.66 -5.89 -0.61
N TYR A 387 -22.29 -4.62 -0.65
CA TYR A 387 -21.61 -3.93 0.44
C TYR A 387 -22.46 -3.97 1.73
N MET A 388 -23.72 -3.56 1.67
CA MET A 388 -24.63 -3.54 2.82
C MET A 388 -24.90 -4.92 3.41
N MET A 389 -24.82 -6.00 2.61
CA MET A 389 -24.97 -7.39 3.12
C MET A 389 -23.83 -7.80 4.06
N HIS A 390 -22.68 -7.15 3.97
CA HIS A 390 -21.46 -7.53 4.69
C HIS A 390 -20.93 -6.46 5.64
N ALA A 391 -21.42 -5.22 5.55
CA ALA A 391 -21.01 -4.10 6.39
C ALA A 391 -21.86 -4.03 7.66
N SER A 392 -21.23 -3.63 8.78
CA SER A 392 -21.97 -3.26 9.99
C SER A 392 -22.63 -1.89 9.80
N THR A 393 -23.79 -1.69 10.41
CA THR A 393 -24.44 -0.35 10.52
C THR A 393 -23.77 0.56 11.55
N SER A 394 -22.83 0.02 12.34
CA SER A 394 -22.09 0.73 13.39
C SER A 394 -20.60 0.72 13.06
N PRO A 395 -20.12 1.67 12.23
CA PRO A 395 -18.71 1.71 11.84
C PRO A 395 -17.83 2.22 12.99
N PHE A 396 -16.65 1.64 13.12
CA PHE A 396 -15.62 2.22 13.97
C PHE A 396 -14.87 3.30 13.17
N TYR A 397 -15.18 4.57 13.43
CA TYR A 397 -14.74 5.70 12.62
C TYR A 397 -13.22 5.88 12.55
N GLN A 398 -12.48 5.39 13.55
CA GLN A 398 -11.01 5.42 13.53
C GLN A 398 -10.45 4.58 12.39
N LEU A 399 -11.09 3.46 12.04
CA LEU A 399 -10.70 2.65 10.87
C LEU A 399 -11.00 3.41 9.57
N PHE A 400 -12.14 4.08 9.50
CA PHE A 400 -12.49 4.86 8.33
C PHE A 400 -11.53 6.05 8.14
N ALA A 401 -11.22 6.76 9.24
CA ALA A 401 -10.24 7.85 9.25
C ALA A 401 -8.82 7.38 8.87
N ALA A 402 -8.43 6.17 9.27
CA ALA A 402 -7.14 5.59 8.88
C ALA A 402 -7.07 5.33 7.37
N LEU A 403 -8.16 4.85 6.74
CA LEU A 403 -8.23 4.66 5.28
C LEU A 403 -8.15 5.99 4.52
N ASP A 404 -8.82 7.02 5.03
CA ASP A 404 -8.78 8.36 4.47
C ASP A 404 -7.37 8.98 4.59
N MET A 405 -6.74 8.82 5.76
CA MET A 405 -5.35 9.25 5.99
C MET A 405 -4.36 8.46 5.14
N ASN A 406 -4.57 7.16 4.94
CA ASN A 406 -3.75 6.36 4.04
C ASN A 406 -3.76 6.92 2.61
N ALA A 407 -4.93 7.30 2.09
CA ALA A 407 -5.03 7.94 0.79
C ALA A 407 -4.25 9.27 0.76
N ARG A 408 -4.34 10.08 1.81
CA ARG A 408 -3.61 11.36 1.90
C ARG A 408 -2.09 11.16 1.96
N ILE A 409 -1.60 10.17 2.69
CA ILE A 409 -0.17 9.83 2.75
C ILE A 409 0.38 9.43 1.38
N HIS A 410 -0.41 8.72 0.59
CA HIS A 410 -0.01 8.23 -0.74
C HIS A 410 -0.22 9.26 -1.86
N GLU A 411 -0.82 10.41 -1.59
CA GLU A 411 -1.09 11.43 -2.62
C GLU A 411 0.19 12.10 -3.11
N GLY A 412 0.35 12.16 -4.44
CA GLY A 412 1.42 12.91 -5.10
C GLY A 412 2.83 12.33 -4.91
N GLU A 413 3.83 13.20 -4.94
CA GLU A 413 5.24 12.80 -4.86
C GLU A 413 5.64 12.33 -3.46
N GLY A 414 4.94 12.74 -2.41
CA GLY A 414 5.20 12.30 -1.03
C GLY A 414 5.05 10.79 -0.87
N GLY A 415 3.96 10.22 -1.39
CA GLY A 415 3.73 8.77 -1.36
C GLY A 415 4.82 8.00 -2.11
N LYS A 416 5.17 8.44 -3.31
CA LYS A 416 6.26 7.83 -4.11
C LYS A 416 7.60 7.87 -3.39
N LYS A 417 7.92 9.01 -2.78
CA LYS A 417 9.18 9.17 -2.03
C LYS A 417 9.27 8.20 -0.85
N LEU A 418 8.19 8.03 -0.09
CA LEU A 418 8.17 7.10 1.04
C LEU A 418 8.51 5.67 0.61
N TRP A 419 7.89 5.18 -0.46
CA TRP A 419 8.15 3.84 -0.98
C TRP A 419 9.53 3.71 -1.63
N LYS A 420 10.01 4.74 -2.32
CA LYS A 420 11.37 4.78 -2.88
C LYS A 420 12.42 4.71 -1.78
N ASP A 421 12.29 5.50 -0.72
CA ASP A 421 13.22 5.50 0.40
C ASP A 421 13.25 4.13 1.10
N ALA A 422 12.08 3.51 1.29
CA ALA A 422 11.97 2.16 1.86
C ALA A 422 12.59 1.08 0.94
N LEU A 423 12.41 1.19 -0.37
CA LEU A 423 13.03 0.28 -1.34
C LEU A 423 14.56 0.39 -1.33
N ILE A 424 15.10 1.61 -1.31
CA ILE A 424 16.55 1.85 -1.20
C ILE A 424 17.10 1.20 0.07
N LEU A 425 16.46 1.41 1.22
CA LEU A 425 16.85 0.75 2.47
C LEU A 425 16.79 -0.77 2.37
N GLY A 426 15.77 -1.31 1.71
CA GLY A 426 15.63 -2.75 1.48
C GLY A 426 16.68 -3.35 0.55
N ILE A 427 17.17 -2.60 -0.43
CA ILE A 427 18.29 -2.99 -1.31
C ILE A 427 19.61 -3.00 -0.52
N GLU A 428 19.90 -1.94 0.22
CA GLU A 428 21.11 -1.85 1.04
C GLU A 428 21.17 -2.96 2.11
N LEU A 429 20.01 -3.24 2.74
CA LEU A 429 19.87 -4.37 3.68
C LEU A 429 20.28 -5.71 3.04
N ARG A 430 19.80 -6.00 1.82
CA ARG A 430 20.14 -7.23 1.10
C ARG A 430 21.64 -7.32 0.78
N LYS A 431 22.24 -6.21 0.34
CA LYS A 431 23.69 -6.15 0.11
C LYS A 431 24.48 -6.42 1.39
N GLU A 432 24.06 -5.86 2.50
CA GLU A 432 24.73 -6.06 3.79
C GLU A 432 24.60 -7.50 4.28
N ILE A 433 23.41 -8.12 4.15
CA ILE A 433 23.21 -9.54 4.46
C ILE A 433 24.14 -10.41 3.61
N ILE A 434 24.19 -10.18 2.28
CA ILE A 434 25.05 -10.96 1.36
C ILE A 434 26.53 -10.84 1.75
N SER A 435 26.97 -9.65 2.19
CA SER A 435 28.38 -9.40 2.52
C SER A 435 28.81 -9.92 3.90
N ARG A 436 27.88 -9.98 4.87
CA ARG A 436 28.21 -10.26 6.29
C ARG A 436 27.71 -11.60 6.80
N CYS A 437 26.59 -12.12 6.27
CA CYS A 437 25.98 -13.33 6.80
C CYS A 437 26.51 -14.58 6.09
N HIS A 438 26.91 -15.59 6.86
CA HIS A 438 27.40 -16.87 6.32
C HIS A 438 26.27 -17.88 6.04
N TYR A 439 25.20 -17.83 6.83
CA TYR A 439 24.18 -18.87 6.84
C TYR A 439 22.91 -18.46 6.08
N PHE A 440 22.52 -17.20 6.15
CA PHE A 440 21.28 -16.73 5.56
C PHE A 440 21.55 -15.97 4.26
N ARG A 441 20.76 -16.23 3.24
CA ARG A 441 20.86 -15.54 1.95
C ARG A 441 19.50 -14.95 1.56
N PRO A 442 19.45 -13.71 1.08
CA PRO A 442 18.25 -13.18 0.47
C PRO A 442 17.84 -14.02 -0.75
N PHE A 443 16.54 -14.24 -0.91
CA PHE A 443 15.98 -14.90 -2.10
C PHE A 443 16.05 -13.97 -3.29
N LEU A 444 17.14 -14.04 -4.05
CA LEU A 444 17.51 -13.17 -5.16
C LEU A 444 18.34 -13.93 -6.19
N PRO A 445 18.38 -13.45 -7.46
CA PRO A 445 19.34 -13.96 -8.42
C PRO A 445 20.78 -13.65 -8.00
N ASP A 446 21.69 -14.61 -8.11
CA ASP A 446 23.11 -14.39 -7.82
C ASP A 446 23.72 -13.36 -8.78
N THR A 447 23.28 -13.39 -10.04
CA THR A 447 23.78 -12.50 -11.10
C THR A 447 22.64 -11.98 -11.98
N VAL A 448 22.81 -10.76 -12.48
CA VAL A 448 21.95 -10.16 -13.51
C VAL A 448 22.84 -9.77 -14.69
N GLY A 449 22.65 -10.42 -15.82
CA GLY A 449 23.65 -10.40 -16.90
C GLY A 449 24.97 -11.00 -16.41
N ASN A 450 26.06 -10.23 -16.53
CA ASN A 450 27.40 -10.65 -16.13
C ASN A 450 27.84 -10.05 -14.77
N ARG A 451 26.93 -9.45 -14.00
CA ARG A 451 27.26 -8.80 -12.72
C ARG A 451 26.61 -9.55 -11.57
N LYS A 452 27.32 -9.64 -10.46
CA LYS A 452 26.72 -10.07 -9.19
C LYS A 452 25.64 -9.06 -8.78
N TRP A 453 24.54 -9.52 -8.23
CA TRP A 453 23.41 -8.68 -7.84
C TRP A 453 23.87 -7.55 -6.87
N GLU A 454 24.61 -7.90 -5.83
CA GLU A 454 25.09 -6.99 -4.79
C GLU A 454 26.12 -5.96 -5.29
N SER A 455 26.78 -6.22 -6.41
CA SER A 455 27.80 -5.32 -6.97
C SER A 455 27.23 -4.23 -7.88
N ALA A 456 25.93 -4.29 -8.21
CA ALA A 456 25.27 -3.25 -8.97
C ALA A 456 24.96 -2.02 -8.08
N ASP A 457 24.91 -0.83 -8.70
CA ASP A 457 24.54 0.39 -7.97
C ASP A 457 23.10 0.27 -7.46
N THR A 458 22.85 0.81 -6.26
CA THR A 458 21.52 0.80 -5.64
C THR A 458 20.48 1.49 -6.52
N ALA A 459 20.84 2.62 -7.16
CA ALA A 459 19.96 3.31 -8.10
C ALA A 459 19.63 2.48 -9.36
N GLN A 460 20.58 1.63 -9.81
CA GLN A 460 20.32 0.71 -10.91
C GLN A 460 19.34 -0.41 -10.49
N ILE A 461 19.52 -0.98 -9.30
CA ILE A 461 18.63 -2.02 -8.77
C ILE A 461 17.22 -1.46 -8.51
N ASP A 462 17.11 -0.23 -8.02
CA ASP A 462 15.84 0.49 -7.79
C ASP A 462 15.05 0.71 -9.09
N ALA A 463 15.75 0.99 -10.20
CA ALA A 463 15.11 1.36 -11.46
C ALA A 463 14.86 0.20 -12.43
N ASP A 464 15.52 -0.94 -12.26
CA ASP A 464 15.56 -2.01 -13.25
C ASP A 464 14.95 -3.31 -12.73
N ARG A 465 13.75 -3.64 -13.22
CA ARG A 465 13.01 -4.85 -12.82
C ARG A 465 13.77 -6.15 -13.09
N ARG A 466 14.75 -6.19 -14.00
CA ARG A 466 15.55 -7.40 -14.27
C ARG A 466 16.25 -7.95 -13.04
N PHE A 467 16.57 -7.11 -12.06
CA PHE A 467 17.15 -7.53 -10.78
C PHE A 467 16.17 -8.34 -9.90
N TRP A 468 14.89 -8.38 -10.27
CA TRP A 468 13.80 -8.98 -9.49
C TRP A 468 13.00 -10.01 -10.29
N THR A 469 13.23 -10.15 -11.61
CA THR A 469 12.41 -10.98 -12.50
C THR A 469 12.68 -12.46 -12.32
N PHE A 470 11.64 -13.25 -12.20
CA PHE A 470 11.69 -14.71 -12.27
C PHE A 470 11.82 -15.17 -13.73
N ALA A 471 13.02 -15.12 -14.26
CA ALA A 471 13.26 -15.54 -15.64
C ALA A 471 12.98 -17.06 -15.82
N PRO A 472 12.32 -17.50 -16.88
CA PRO A 472 11.77 -18.87 -17.00
C PRO A 472 12.79 -20.01 -16.83
N LYS A 473 14.05 -19.76 -17.18
CA LYS A 473 15.14 -20.74 -17.11
C LYS A 473 16.10 -20.49 -15.96
N ALA A 474 15.84 -19.49 -15.14
CA ALA A 474 16.72 -19.19 -14.01
C ALA A 474 16.48 -20.20 -12.88
N LYS A 475 17.58 -20.71 -12.34
CA LYS A 475 17.55 -21.78 -11.33
C LYS A 475 17.35 -21.28 -9.91
N TRP A 476 17.74 -20.02 -9.66
CA TRP A 476 17.77 -19.43 -8.31
C TRP A 476 16.43 -19.41 -7.60
N HIS A 477 15.31 -19.35 -8.34
CA HIS A 477 13.97 -19.29 -7.73
C HIS A 477 13.27 -20.65 -7.61
N GLY A 478 13.73 -21.68 -8.32
CA GLY A 478 13.19 -23.04 -8.23
C GLY A 478 11.76 -23.24 -8.77
N PHE A 479 11.09 -22.19 -9.27
CA PHE A 479 9.76 -22.30 -9.88
C PHE A 479 9.84 -22.78 -11.33
N LYS A 480 8.80 -23.49 -11.78
CA LYS A 480 8.73 -24.07 -13.14
C LYS A 480 7.49 -23.56 -13.87
N GLY A 481 7.56 -23.56 -15.21
CA GLY A 481 6.42 -23.25 -16.06
C GLY A 481 6.08 -21.77 -16.18
N TYR A 482 7.02 -20.87 -15.87
CA TYR A 482 6.85 -19.44 -16.06
C TYR A 482 7.18 -18.99 -17.48
N GLY A 483 6.44 -18.00 -17.97
CA GLY A 483 6.72 -17.27 -19.21
C GLY A 483 7.64 -16.08 -18.99
N GLU A 484 8.07 -15.46 -20.10
CA GLU A 484 8.91 -14.25 -20.06
C GLU A 484 8.14 -13.06 -19.45
N ASN A 485 8.78 -12.35 -18.52
CA ASN A 485 8.22 -11.19 -17.82
C ASN A 485 6.87 -11.43 -17.12
N GLN A 486 6.51 -12.67 -16.87
CA GLN A 486 5.24 -13.05 -16.26
C GLN A 486 5.22 -12.68 -14.77
N TYR A 487 6.34 -12.89 -14.10
CA TYR A 487 6.48 -12.70 -12.65
C TYR A 487 7.78 -12.02 -12.27
N PHE A 488 7.74 -11.32 -11.15
CA PHE A 488 8.92 -10.78 -10.49
C PHE A 488 8.77 -10.82 -8.97
N LEU A 489 9.89 -10.80 -8.27
CA LEU A 489 9.92 -10.75 -6.82
C LEU A 489 9.53 -9.36 -6.32
N ASP A 490 8.63 -9.33 -5.36
CA ASP A 490 8.25 -8.11 -4.65
C ASP A 490 9.44 -7.59 -3.82
N PRO A 491 9.98 -6.42 -4.15
CA PRO A 491 11.17 -5.90 -3.46
C PRO A 491 10.89 -5.49 -2.01
N MET A 492 9.61 -5.28 -1.65
CA MET A 492 9.20 -4.91 -0.29
C MET A 492 9.01 -6.13 0.62
N LYS A 493 9.30 -7.33 0.13
CA LYS A 493 9.33 -8.57 0.89
C LYS A 493 10.75 -9.13 0.94
N LEU A 494 11.36 -9.09 2.12
CA LEU A 494 12.65 -9.71 2.34
C LEU A 494 12.41 -11.16 2.76
N MET A 495 12.62 -12.08 1.82
CA MET A 495 12.69 -13.51 2.11
C MET A 495 14.13 -13.92 2.30
N LEU A 496 14.44 -14.58 3.41
CA LEU A 496 15.74 -15.17 3.72
C LEU A 496 15.65 -16.68 3.62
N ILE A 497 16.49 -17.27 2.80
CA ILE A 497 16.65 -18.72 2.70
C ILE A 497 17.54 -19.18 3.84
N THR A 498 17.10 -20.21 4.55
CA THR A 498 17.91 -20.86 5.60
C THR A 498 18.89 -21.88 4.98
N PRO A 499 20.06 -22.12 5.61
CA PRO A 499 21.04 -23.06 5.09
C PRO A 499 20.53 -24.50 5.10
N GLY A 500 21.06 -25.32 4.20
CA GLY A 500 20.86 -26.75 4.18
C GLY A 500 19.94 -27.28 3.09
N ILE A 501 19.42 -26.42 2.21
CA ILE A 501 18.66 -26.86 1.04
C ILE A 501 19.23 -26.27 -0.24
N ASP A 502 19.29 -27.09 -1.27
CA ASP A 502 19.52 -26.66 -2.65
C ASP A 502 18.16 -26.36 -3.29
N ILE A 503 17.93 -25.09 -3.64
CA ILE A 503 16.63 -24.61 -4.14
C ILE A 503 16.27 -25.23 -5.48
N GLU A 504 17.27 -25.49 -6.34
CA GLU A 504 17.04 -26.04 -7.68
C GLU A 504 16.60 -27.51 -7.63
N THR A 505 17.32 -28.31 -6.81
CA THR A 505 17.13 -29.75 -6.76
C THR A 505 16.20 -30.21 -5.65
N GLY A 506 16.00 -29.39 -4.60
CA GLY A 506 15.26 -29.75 -3.40
C GLY A 506 16.02 -30.72 -2.49
N VAL A 507 17.32 -30.94 -2.73
CA VAL A 507 18.14 -31.87 -1.94
C VAL A 507 18.64 -31.18 -0.68
N TYR A 508 18.44 -31.83 0.47
CA TYR A 508 18.98 -31.39 1.75
C TYR A 508 20.46 -31.76 1.87
N GLN A 509 21.24 -30.86 2.45
CA GLN A 509 22.66 -31.03 2.77
C GLN A 509 22.82 -31.63 4.19
N ASP A 510 24.02 -32.08 4.51
CA ASP A 510 24.34 -32.66 5.84
C ASP A 510 24.18 -31.64 7.00
N PHE A 511 24.42 -30.37 6.73
CA PHE A 511 24.18 -29.26 7.67
C PHE A 511 23.06 -28.37 7.17
N GLY A 512 22.15 -27.99 8.09
CA GLY A 512 21.05 -27.06 7.81
C GLY A 512 20.44 -26.47 9.08
N ILE A 513 19.75 -25.37 8.93
CA ILE A 513 18.99 -24.71 10.00
C ILE A 513 17.53 -24.64 9.55
N PRO A 514 16.60 -25.37 10.19
CA PRO A 514 15.16 -25.22 9.91
C PRO A 514 14.69 -23.79 10.15
N ALA A 515 13.88 -23.26 9.24
CA ALA A 515 13.40 -21.88 9.33
C ALA A 515 12.62 -21.60 10.63
N ALA A 516 11.86 -22.58 11.12
CA ALA A 516 11.16 -22.46 12.40
C ALA A 516 12.11 -22.22 13.59
N LEU A 517 13.25 -22.90 13.62
CA LEU A 517 14.27 -22.74 14.67
C LEU A 517 14.94 -21.35 14.59
N ALA A 518 15.29 -20.92 13.38
CA ALA A 518 15.86 -19.58 13.17
C ALA A 518 14.85 -18.46 13.52
N ALA A 519 13.57 -18.65 13.20
CA ALA A 519 12.53 -17.70 13.56
C ALA A 519 12.31 -17.62 15.08
N GLU A 520 12.42 -18.73 15.80
CA GLU A 520 12.35 -18.72 17.28
C GLU A 520 13.54 -17.99 17.89
N PHE A 521 14.76 -18.24 17.42
CA PHE A 521 15.96 -17.50 17.82
C PHE A 521 15.77 -15.98 17.63
N LEU A 522 15.21 -15.57 16.49
CA LEU A 522 14.94 -14.16 16.22
C LEU A 522 13.90 -13.58 17.21
N ARG A 523 12.82 -14.33 17.54
CA ARG A 523 11.81 -13.90 18.53
C ARG A 523 12.38 -13.73 19.92
N GLU A 524 13.26 -14.66 20.37
CA GLU A 524 13.99 -14.52 21.64
C GLU A 524 14.82 -13.23 21.66
N ASN A 525 15.38 -12.84 20.51
CA ASN A 525 16.12 -11.59 20.31
C ASN A 525 15.23 -10.37 19.99
N LYS A 526 13.90 -10.45 20.21
CA LYS A 526 12.92 -9.38 20.01
C LYS A 526 12.77 -8.93 18.54
N ILE A 527 13.05 -9.84 17.60
CA ILE A 527 12.82 -9.66 16.18
C ILE A 527 11.71 -10.60 15.75
N ILE A 528 10.60 -10.03 15.29
CA ILE A 528 9.41 -10.79 14.92
C ILE A 528 9.31 -10.83 13.40
N PRO A 529 9.59 -11.97 12.75
CA PRO A 529 9.35 -12.13 11.31
C PRO A 529 7.85 -12.22 11.01
N GLU A 530 7.46 -11.96 9.77
CA GLU A 530 6.09 -12.12 9.31
C GLU A 530 5.66 -13.59 9.31
N LYS A 531 6.50 -14.46 8.73
CA LYS A 531 6.33 -15.92 8.78
C LYS A 531 7.65 -16.64 8.67
N SER A 532 7.63 -17.92 9.00
CA SER A 532 8.63 -18.93 8.59
C SER A 532 7.91 -20.07 7.89
N ASP A 533 8.45 -20.56 6.79
CA ASP A 533 8.01 -21.77 6.11
C ASP A 533 9.03 -22.90 6.36
N LEU A 534 9.16 -23.88 5.45
CA LEU A 534 10.10 -25.01 5.62
C LEU A 534 11.56 -24.53 5.70
N ASN A 535 11.99 -23.73 4.74
CA ASN A 535 13.38 -23.31 4.56
C ASN A 535 13.52 -21.82 4.24
N ASP A 536 12.53 -21.01 4.57
CA ASP A 536 12.58 -19.57 4.40
C ASP A 536 11.92 -18.81 5.57
N ILE A 537 12.35 -17.56 5.75
CA ILE A 537 11.79 -16.61 6.72
C ILE A 537 11.48 -15.33 5.98
N LEU A 538 10.26 -14.83 6.13
CA LEU A 538 9.76 -13.63 5.47
C LEU A 538 9.71 -12.45 6.44
N PHE A 539 10.22 -11.30 5.98
CA PHE A 539 10.07 -9.99 6.61
C PHE A 539 9.38 -9.02 5.66
N LEU A 540 8.44 -8.25 6.18
CA LEU A 540 7.80 -7.17 5.43
C LEU A 540 8.64 -5.90 5.59
N LEU A 541 8.95 -5.24 4.47
CA LEU A 541 9.57 -3.92 4.42
C LEU A 541 8.49 -2.89 4.11
N THR A 542 8.50 -1.78 4.84
CA THR A 542 7.52 -0.70 4.70
C THR A 542 8.22 0.65 4.88
N PRO A 543 7.57 1.77 4.58
CA PRO A 543 8.10 3.09 4.90
C PRO A 543 8.38 3.34 6.41
N ALA A 544 7.96 2.43 7.29
CA ALA A 544 8.27 2.51 8.73
C ALA A 544 9.66 1.99 9.10
N GLU A 545 10.42 1.45 8.14
CA GLU A 545 11.77 0.94 8.40
C GLU A 545 12.78 2.06 8.64
N THR A 546 13.70 1.84 9.59
CA THR A 546 14.85 2.72 9.83
C THR A 546 16.15 1.95 9.70
N LYS A 547 17.26 2.66 9.41
CA LYS A 547 18.59 2.03 9.32
C LYS A 547 18.95 1.28 10.60
N GLU A 548 18.66 1.86 11.76
CA GLU A 548 18.95 1.26 13.07
C GLU A 548 18.15 -0.03 13.31
N LYS A 549 16.86 -0.06 12.87
CA LYS A 549 16.04 -1.27 12.95
C LYS A 549 16.58 -2.38 12.06
N LEU A 550 16.95 -2.05 10.82
CA LEU A 550 17.49 -3.01 9.86
C LEU A 550 18.88 -3.49 10.27
N GLN A 551 19.73 -2.62 10.83
CA GLN A 551 21.04 -2.99 11.35
C GLN A 551 20.93 -4.02 12.48
N ARG A 552 19.98 -3.86 13.41
CA ARG A 552 19.75 -4.86 14.47
C ARG A 552 19.37 -6.22 13.91
N LEU A 553 18.63 -6.29 12.80
CA LEU A 553 18.34 -7.56 12.12
C LEU A 553 19.63 -8.21 11.61
N VAL A 554 20.47 -7.46 10.86
CA VAL A 554 21.74 -7.96 10.34
C VAL A 554 22.63 -8.46 11.46
N ASP A 555 22.81 -7.70 12.54
CA ASP A 555 23.67 -8.06 13.68
C ASP A 555 23.21 -9.35 14.41
N LYS A 556 21.97 -9.78 14.22
CA LYS A 556 21.46 -11.04 14.76
C LYS A 556 21.54 -12.20 13.76
N LEU A 557 21.67 -11.91 12.47
CA LEU A 557 21.85 -12.92 11.41
C LEU A 557 23.32 -13.29 11.21
N VAL A 558 24.27 -12.42 11.60
CA VAL A 558 25.72 -12.64 11.59
C VAL A 558 26.17 -13.44 12.81
#